data_6e572b196337b411ac9d78e3356b3e85
#
_entry.id   6e572b196337b411ac9d78e3356b3e85
#
_cell.length_a   1.000
_cell.length_b   1.000
_cell.length_c   1.000
_cell.angle_alpha   90.00
_cell.angle_beta   90.00
_cell.angle_gamma   90.00
#
_symmetry.space_group_name_H-M   'P 1'
#
loop_
_entity.id
_entity.type
_entity.pdbx_description
1 polymer ?
#
loop_
_entity_poly.entity_id
_entity_poly.type
_entity_poly.pdbx_seq_one_letter_code
_entity_poly.pdbx_strand_id
1 'polypeptide(L)' 'MEKYSIKKIIEQDLESLKKDRDALLEHLKEVYPYNKNNEDQFVMTTITTYNAVIQELEHIIKKAELYGAE' A
#
# COMPACT_ATOMS: atom_id res chain seq x y z
N MET A 1 -2.80 -13.67 -28.07
CA MET A 1 -3.02 -14.04 -26.71
C MET A 1 -2.33 -13.09 -25.75
N GLU A 2 -3.06 -12.68 -24.77
CA GLU A 2 -2.57 -11.72 -23.82
C GLU A 2 -1.71 -12.36 -22.76
N LYS A 3 -0.61 -11.72 -22.51
CA LYS A 3 0.26 -12.13 -21.43
C LYS A 3 0.23 -11.09 -20.34
N TYR A 4 -0.05 -11.52 -19.15
CA TYR A 4 0.05 -10.60 -18.02
C TYR A 4 1.50 -10.49 -17.62
N SER A 5 2.02 -9.28 -17.65
CA SER A 5 3.36 -9.08 -17.15
C SER A 5 3.31 -9.04 -15.62
N ILE A 6 4.38 -9.53 -15.02
CA ILE A 6 4.49 -9.52 -13.57
C ILE A 6 4.45 -8.09 -13.06
N LYS A 7 5.08 -7.20 -13.79
CA LYS A 7 5.09 -5.79 -13.44
C LYS A 7 3.68 -5.23 -13.34
N LYS A 8 2.82 -5.58 -14.30
CA LYS A 8 1.46 -5.07 -14.31
C LYS A 8 0.65 -5.59 -13.15
N ILE A 9 0.84 -6.87 -12.80
CA ILE A 9 0.17 -7.45 -11.65
C ILE A 9 0.58 -6.74 -10.38
N ILE A 10 1.87 -6.48 -10.22
CA ILE A 10 2.36 -5.78 -9.04
C ILE A 10 1.82 -4.37 -8.99
N GLU A 11 1.74 -3.70 -10.13
CA GLU A 11 1.19 -2.35 -10.17
C GLU A 11 -0.27 -2.31 -9.74
N GLN A 12 -1.04 -3.30 -10.14
CA GLN A 12 -2.43 -3.39 -9.73
C GLN A 12 -2.57 -3.63 -8.24
N ASP A 13 -1.75 -4.51 -7.69
CA ASP A 13 -1.73 -4.76 -6.26
C ASP A 13 -1.34 -3.50 -5.50
N LEU A 14 -0.35 -2.79 -6.04
CA LEU A 14 0.11 -1.55 -5.42
C LEU A 14 -1.01 -0.52 -5.35
N GLU A 15 -1.78 -0.40 -6.42
CA GLU A 15 -2.89 0.53 -6.43
C GLU A 15 -3.95 0.17 -5.41
N SER A 16 -4.27 -1.12 -5.29
CA SER A 16 -5.23 -1.59 -4.30
C SER A 16 -4.75 -1.29 -2.89
N LEU A 17 -3.47 -1.54 -2.63
CA LEU A 17 -2.90 -1.28 -1.32
C LEU A 17 -2.94 0.20 -0.98
N LYS A 18 -2.67 1.06 -1.95
CA LYS A 18 -2.72 2.49 -1.72
C LYS A 18 -4.14 2.94 -1.40
N LYS A 19 -5.12 2.38 -2.08
CA LYS A 19 -6.52 2.71 -1.80
C LYS A 19 -6.92 2.27 -0.40
N ASP A 20 -6.51 1.08 -0.02
CA ASP A 20 -6.82 0.58 1.31
C ASP A 20 -6.16 1.43 2.38
N ARG A 21 -4.90 1.81 2.15
CA ARG A 21 -4.20 2.68 3.09
C ARG A 21 -4.90 4.03 3.21
N ASP A 22 -5.31 4.60 2.09
CA ASP A 22 -5.96 5.90 2.12
C ASP A 22 -7.30 5.83 2.85
N ALA A 23 -8.02 4.73 2.69
CA ALA A 23 -9.27 4.54 3.42
C ALA A 23 -9.02 4.49 4.92
N LEU A 24 -7.95 3.81 5.33
CA LEU A 24 -7.61 3.75 6.75
C LEU A 24 -7.21 5.13 7.28
N LEU A 25 -6.49 5.89 6.47
CA LEU A 25 -6.11 7.25 6.88
C LEU A 25 -7.34 8.13 7.06
N GLU A 26 -8.30 8.01 6.17
CA GLU A 26 -9.55 8.78 6.31
C GLU A 26 -10.29 8.39 7.57
N HIS A 27 -10.37 7.10 7.82
CA HIS A 27 -11.02 6.63 9.03
C HIS A 27 -10.34 7.18 10.28
N LEU A 28 -9.02 7.15 10.29
CA LEU A 28 -8.25 7.65 11.42
C LEU A 28 -8.51 9.12 11.65
N LYS A 29 -8.59 9.90 10.58
CA LYS A 29 -8.87 11.32 10.69
C LYS A 29 -10.22 11.58 11.33
N GLU A 30 -11.20 10.75 10.98
CA GLU A 30 -12.56 10.94 11.48
C GLU A 30 -12.68 10.61 12.96
N VAL A 31 -11.98 9.58 13.42
CA VAL A 31 -12.16 9.12 14.79
C VAL A 31 -11.11 9.65 15.75
N TYR A 32 -9.99 10.13 15.26
CA TYR A 32 -8.86 10.49 16.11
C TYR A 32 -9.21 11.52 17.18
N PRO A 33 -9.94 12.59 16.86
CA PRO A 33 -10.21 13.59 17.88
C PRO A 33 -11.04 13.06 19.05
N TYR A 34 -11.78 12.00 18.83
CA TYR A 34 -12.71 11.47 19.84
C TYR A 34 -12.20 10.21 20.50
N ASN A 35 -11.24 9.54 19.90
CA ASN A 35 -10.86 8.22 20.34
C ASN A 35 -9.34 8.10 20.39
N LYS A 36 -8.79 8.30 21.58
CA LYS A 36 -7.34 8.20 21.75
C LYS A 36 -7.01 6.96 22.56
N ASN A 37 -7.38 5.82 22.03
CA ASN A 37 -7.15 4.57 22.73
C ASN A 37 -6.30 3.64 21.89
N ASN A 38 -6.28 2.37 22.25
CA ASN A 38 -5.46 1.38 21.58
C ASN A 38 -5.88 1.14 20.14
N GLU A 39 -7.11 1.44 19.79
CA GLU A 39 -7.57 1.26 18.43
C GLU A 39 -6.83 2.18 17.46
N ASP A 40 -6.56 3.42 17.90
CA ASP A 40 -5.81 4.35 17.08
C ASP A 40 -4.43 3.80 16.78
N GLN A 41 -3.78 3.21 17.79
CA GLN A 41 -2.48 2.62 17.59
C GLN A 41 -2.52 1.44 16.64
N PHE A 42 -3.56 0.64 16.75
CA PHE A 42 -3.71 -0.49 15.84
C PHE A 42 -3.84 -0.02 14.39
N VAL A 43 -4.67 1.00 14.17
CA VAL A 43 -4.84 1.54 12.82
C VAL A 43 -3.53 2.14 12.31
N MET A 44 -2.83 2.88 13.16
CA MET A 44 -1.56 3.46 12.75
C MET A 44 -0.52 2.40 12.42
N THR A 45 -0.48 1.33 13.20
CA THR A 45 0.43 0.22 12.92
C THR A 45 0.09 -0.42 11.58
N THR A 46 -1.20 -0.59 11.32
CA THR A 46 -1.65 -1.17 10.07
C THR A 46 -1.24 -0.27 8.89
N ILE A 47 -1.42 1.03 9.04
CA ILE A 47 -1.02 1.98 7.99
C ILE A 47 0.48 1.89 7.74
N THR A 48 1.27 1.80 8.81
CA THR A 48 2.72 1.68 8.67
C THR A 48 3.08 0.40 7.91
N THR A 49 2.38 -0.68 8.19
CA THR A 49 2.61 -1.93 7.49
C THR A 49 2.26 -1.79 6.00
N TYR A 50 1.13 -1.16 5.70
CA TYR A 50 0.78 -0.90 4.31
C TYR A 50 1.87 -0.09 3.60
N ASN A 51 2.37 0.95 4.26
CA ASN A 51 3.40 1.77 3.65
C ASN A 51 4.67 0.98 3.38
N ALA A 52 5.04 0.09 4.29
CA ALA A 52 6.22 -0.74 4.09
C ALA A 52 6.06 -1.67 2.90
N VAL A 53 4.89 -2.29 2.77
CA VAL A 53 4.63 -3.17 1.64
C VAL A 53 4.59 -2.38 0.34
N ILE A 54 3.98 -1.21 0.36
CA ILE A 54 3.90 -0.36 -0.83
C ILE A 54 5.30 0.03 -1.28
N GLN A 55 6.17 0.41 -0.35
CA GLN A 55 7.54 0.77 -0.70
C GLN A 55 8.28 -0.42 -1.31
N GLU A 56 8.08 -1.60 -0.75
CA GLU A 56 8.74 -2.78 -1.25
C GLU A 56 8.31 -3.10 -2.67
N LEU A 57 7.02 -3.00 -2.93
CA LEU A 57 6.51 -3.25 -4.27
C LEU A 57 7.01 -2.21 -5.27
N GLU A 58 7.06 -0.96 -4.85
CA GLU A 58 7.60 0.09 -5.71
C GLU A 58 9.07 -0.17 -6.02
N HIS A 59 9.80 -0.67 -5.05
CA HIS A 59 11.19 -0.99 -5.23
C HIS A 59 11.37 -2.13 -6.23
N ILE A 60 10.51 -3.14 -6.14
CA ILE A 60 10.56 -4.27 -7.06
C ILE A 60 10.26 -3.81 -8.48
N ILE A 61 9.27 -2.96 -8.65
CA ILE A 61 8.94 -2.42 -9.97
C ILE A 61 10.12 -1.66 -10.55
N LYS A 62 10.75 -0.85 -9.72
CA LYS A 62 11.90 -0.07 -10.17
C LYS A 62 13.05 -0.97 -10.59
N LYS A 63 13.29 -2.02 -9.84
CA LYS A 63 14.34 -2.99 -10.20
C LYS A 63 14.02 -3.67 -11.51
N ALA A 64 12.76 -4.05 -11.69
CA ALA A 64 12.35 -4.70 -12.93
C ALA A 64 12.61 -3.78 -14.13
N GLU A 65 12.29 -2.50 -13.94
CA GLU A 65 12.52 -1.53 -15.01
C GLU A 65 14.01 -1.37 -15.33
N LEU A 66 14.82 -1.36 -14.28
CA LEU A 66 16.27 -1.21 -14.47
C LEU A 66 16.87 -2.36 -15.24
N TYR A 67 16.37 -3.56 -15.02
CA TYR A 67 16.90 -4.75 -15.69
C TYR A 67 16.14 -5.11 -16.94
N GLY A 68 15.20 -4.26 -17.35
CA GLY A 68 14.45 -4.51 -18.57
C GLY A 68 13.46 -5.66 -18.47
N ALA A 69 13.15 -6.09 -17.27
CA ALA A 69 12.18 -7.17 -17.07
C ALA A 69 10.78 -6.61 -17.06
N GLU A 70 9.83 -7.45 -17.45
CA GLU A 70 8.43 -7.04 -17.45
C GLU A 70 7.56 -7.87 -16.58
#